data_c06af8b51a3e1a29c539993a815a0a77
#
_entry.id   c06af8b51a3e1a29c539993a815a0a77
#
_cell.length_a   1.000
_cell.length_b   1.000
_cell.length_c   1.000
_cell.angle_alpha   90.00
_cell.angle_beta   90.00
_cell.angle_gamma   90.00
#
_symmetry.space_group_name_H-M   'P 1'
#
loop_
_entity.id
_entity.type
_entity.pdbx_description
1 polymer ?
#
loop_
_entity_poly.entity_id
_entity_poly.type
_entity_poly.pdbx_seq_one_letter_code
_entity_poly.pdbx_strand_id
1 'polypeptide(L)'
;MRRSVRLGLAVLLALPARGDNSAAPAYHPGVGDLMTSLVQPRHIKLWIAREQGNWTYAEYERKNLAEALTKVGKNTPIYRTLDLPGLIASSSSDQLTKLEAAIKAKDGVAFDAAYADLTNSCNTCHQATGQGPVHIKVPTSLEGPFIDQDFAPQP
;
A
#
# COMPACT_ATOMS: atom_id res chain seq x y z
N MET A 1 59.72 -61.13 -24.82
CA MET A 1 59.12 -60.64 -23.56
C MET A 1 58.17 -59.48 -23.90
N ARG A 2 56.85 -59.70 -23.95
CA ARG A 2 55.84 -58.69 -24.26
C ARG A 2 55.18 -58.25 -22.95
N ARG A 3 55.35 -56.98 -22.53
CA ARG A 3 54.72 -56.41 -21.36
C ARG A 3 53.36 -55.84 -21.77
N SER A 4 52.29 -56.44 -21.30
CA SER A 4 50.92 -55.92 -21.47
C SER A 4 50.66 -54.80 -20.44
N VAL A 5 50.43 -53.57 -20.90
CA VAL A 5 49.96 -52.41 -20.12
C VAL A 5 48.45 -52.51 -19.99
N ARG A 6 47.93 -52.70 -18.82
CA ARG A 6 46.45 -52.64 -18.53
C ARG A 6 46.10 -51.18 -18.22
N LEU A 7 45.38 -50.56 -19.13
CA LEU A 7 44.74 -49.26 -18.88
C LEU A 7 43.52 -49.46 -17.99
N GLY A 8 43.58 -48.95 -16.76
CA GLY A 8 42.41 -48.92 -15.84
C GLY A 8 41.53 -47.71 -16.19
N LEU A 9 40.29 -47.98 -16.61
CA LEU A 9 39.26 -46.95 -16.85
C LEU A 9 38.62 -46.55 -15.52
N ALA A 10 38.97 -45.37 -15.02
CA ALA A 10 38.33 -44.80 -13.82
C ALA A 10 36.98 -44.15 -14.23
N VAL A 11 35.88 -44.75 -13.86
CA VAL A 11 34.52 -44.18 -14.03
C VAL A 11 34.28 -43.18 -12.88
N LEU A 12 34.34 -41.90 -13.18
CA LEU A 12 33.90 -40.84 -12.28
C LEU A 12 32.35 -40.82 -12.24
N LEU A 13 31.77 -41.33 -11.18
CA LEU A 13 30.35 -41.16 -10.87
C LEU A 13 30.12 -39.72 -10.43
N ALA A 14 29.61 -38.88 -11.32
CA ALA A 14 29.10 -37.57 -10.98
C ALA A 14 27.80 -37.72 -10.18
N LEU A 15 27.85 -37.42 -8.87
CA LEU A 15 26.67 -37.30 -8.04
C LEU A 15 25.91 -36.05 -8.45
N PRO A 16 24.57 -36.13 -8.70
CA PRO A 16 23.80 -34.94 -8.94
C PRO A 16 23.78 -34.09 -7.66
N ALA A 17 24.28 -32.85 -7.76
CA ALA A 17 24.09 -31.86 -6.71
C ALA A 17 22.58 -31.60 -6.56
N ARG A 18 21.98 -32.14 -5.50
CA ARG A 18 20.64 -31.72 -5.08
C ARG A 18 20.77 -30.29 -4.56
N GLY A 19 20.51 -29.34 -5.42
CA GLY A 19 20.24 -27.97 -4.99
C GLY A 19 18.95 -27.99 -4.15
N ASP A 20 19.06 -27.78 -2.84
CA ASP A 20 17.93 -27.45 -1.99
C ASP A 20 17.35 -26.13 -2.48
N ASN A 21 16.37 -26.22 -3.38
CA ASN A 21 15.62 -25.08 -3.88
C ASN A 21 14.47 -24.79 -2.90
N SER A 22 14.78 -24.71 -1.59
CA SER A 22 13.86 -24.18 -0.61
C SER A 22 13.77 -22.67 -0.84
N ALA A 23 12.79 -22.24 -1.66
CA ALA A 23 12.47 -20.83 -1.78
C ALA A 23 12.22 -20.28 -0.36
N ALA A 24 12.91 -19.18 -0.04
CA ALA A 24 12.65 -18.49 1.22
C ALA A 24 11.15 -18.21 1.34
N PRO A 25 10.54 -18.34 2.53
CA PRO A 25 9.12 -18.06 2.70
C PRO A 25 8.81 -16.65 2.19
N ALA A 26 7.74 -16.53 1.38
CA ALA A 26 7.32 -15.24 0.84
C ALA A 26 7.07 -14.26 2.00
N TYR A 27 7.62 -13.06 1.91
CA TYR A 27 7.37 -12.01 2.89
C TYR A 27 5.91 -11.58 2.83
N HIS A 28 5.21 -11.67 3.98
CA HIS A 28 3.85 -11.18 4.16
C HIS A 28 3.89 -9.94 5.05
N PRO A 29 3.68 -8.73 4.49
CA PRO A 29 3.70 -7.50 5.29
C PRO A 29 2.54 -7.48 6.28
N GLY A 30 2.79 -6.96 7.48
CA GLY A 30 1.75 -6.71 8.47
C GLY A 30 0.80 -5.58 8.04
N VAL A 31 -0.39 -5.51 8.67
CA VAL A 31 -1.35 -4.41 8.40
C VAL A 31 -0.71 -3.05 8.65
N GLY A 32 0.07 -2.89 9.74
CA GLY A 32 0.78 -1.65 10.03
C GLY A 32 1.78 -1.24 8.95
N ASP A 33 2.53 -2.21 8.40
CA ASP A 33 3.48 -1.96 7.31
C ASP A 33 2.77 -1.47 6.05
N LEU A 34 1.64 -2.10 5.71
CA LEU A 34 0.83 -1.70 4.54
C LEU A 34 0.18 -0.33 4.74
N MET A 35 -0.34 -0.04 5.95
CA MET A 35 -0.89 1.26 6.27
C MET A 35 0.16 2.37 6.15
N THR A 36 1.37 2.14 6.66
CA THR A 36 2.45 3.12 6.64
C THR A 36 3.06 3.28 5.24
N SER A 37 3.27 2.17 4.51
CA SER A 37 3.97 2.20 3.23
C SER A 37 3.05 2.49 2.03
N LEU A 38 1.78 2.09 2.09
CA LEU A 38 0.85 2.24 0.96
C LEU A 38 -0.24 3.28 1.21
N VAL A 39 -0.91 3.25 2.37
CA VAL A 39 -2.11 4.06 2.60
C VAL A 39 -1.74 5.49 2.99
N GLN A 40 -0.91 5.65 4.02
CA GLN A 40 -0.56 6.97 4.55
C GLN A 40 0.06 7.92 3.52
N PRO A 41 1.02 7.51 2.67
CA PRO A 41 1.58 8.42 1.66
C PRO A 41 0.53 8.91 0.66
N ARG A 42 -0.42 8.04 0.28
CA ARG A 42 -1.48 8.40 -0.69
C ARG A 42 -2.51 9.33 -0.09
N HIS A 43 -2.87 9.11 1.17
CA HIS A 43 -3.73 10.04 1.91
C HIS A 43 -3.10 11.45 1.93
N ILE A 44 -1.82 11.57 2.29
CA ILE A 44 -1.12 12.87 2.34
C ILE A 44 -1.01 13.51 0.95
N LYS A 45 -0.58 12.74 -0.07
CA LYS A 45 -0.40 13.23 -1.44
C LYS A 45 -1.70 13.69 -2.08
N LEU A 46 -2.80 13.01 -1.79
CA LEU A 46 -4.14 13.42 -2.24
C LEU A 46 -4.49 14.82 -1.75
N TRP A 47 -4.23 15.11 -0.48
CA TRP A 47 -4.47 16.44 0.09
C TRP A 47 -3.53 17.49 -0.52
N ILE A 48 -2.23 17.21 -0.64
CA ILE A 48 -1.26 18.14 -1.23
C ILE A 48 -1.62 18.44 -2.68
N ALA A 49 -2.01 17.45 -3.48
CA ALA A 49 -2.43 17.65 -4.86
C ALA A 49 -3.60 18.65 -4.97
N ARG A 50 -4.57 18.56 -4.06
CA ARG A 50 -5.70 19.51 -3.98
C ARG A 50 -5.21 20.91 -3.60
N GLU A 51 -4.32 21.03 -2.59
CA GLU A 51 -3.77 22.32 -2.16
C GLU A 51 -3.02 23.04 -3.29
N GLN A 52 -2.36 22.27 -4.17
CA GLN A 52 -1.68 22.78 -5.36
C GLN A 52 -2.59 22.96 -6.59
N GLY A 53 -3.90 22.72 -6.47
CA GLY A 53 -4.85 22.78 -7.56
C GLY A 53 -4.65 21.72 -8.64
N ASN A 54 -3.84 20.69 -8.36
CA ASN A 54 -3.57 19.60 -9.30
C ASN A 54 -4.65 18.52 -9.23
N TRP A 55 -5.82 18.82 -9.78
CA TRP A 55 -6.99 17.93 -9.77
C TRP A 55 -6.76 16.60 -10.49
N THR A 56 -5.91 16.58 -11.51
CA THR A 56 -5.52 15.35 -12.22
C THR A 56 -4.74 14.43 -11.30
N TYR A 57 -3.77 14.99 -10.56
CA TYR A 57 -2.98 14.20 -9.61
C TYR A 57 -3.82 13.83 -8.37
N ALA A 58 -4.75 14.69 -7.94
CA ALA A 58 -5.68 14.37 -6.87
C ALA A 58 -6.53 13.12 -7.21
N GLU A 59 -7.06 13.02 -8.44
CA GLU A 59 -7.79 11.83 -8.87
C GLU A 59 -6.90 10.59 -8.97
N TYR A 60 -5.67 10.74 -9.42
CA TYR A 60 -4.69 9.64 -9.43
C TYR A 60 -4.45 9.10 -8.01
N GLU A 61 -4.21 9.98 -7.03
CA GLU A 61 -3.95 9.56 -5.65
C GLU A 61 -5.22 9.05 -4.94
N ARG A 62 -6.41 9.58 -5.25
CA ARG A 62 -7.67 9.01 -4.76
C ARG A 62 -7.84 7.55 -5.19
N LYS A 63 -7.58 7.24 -6.47
CA LYS A 63 -7.63 5.86 -7.00
C LYS A 63 -6.59 4.97 -6.31
N ASN A 64 -5.36 5.45 -6.20
CA ASN A 64 -4.28 4.72 -5.54
C ASN A 64 -4.58 4.47 -4.06
N LEU A 65 -5.23 5.41 -3.37
CA LEU A 65 -5.66 5.24 -1.99
C LEU A 65 -6.72 4.14 -1.86
N ALA A 66 -7.73 4.13 -2.74
CA ALA A 66 -8.75 3.09 -2.77
C ALA A 66 -8.15 1.70 -3.04
N GLU A 67 -7.20 1.61 -3.98
CA GLU A 67 -6.48 0.37 -4.25
C GLU A 67 -5.60 -0.08 -3.08
N ALA A 68 -4.91 0.85 -2.42
CA ALA A 68 -4.09 0.55 -1.25
C ALA A 68 -4.93 -0.03 -0.12
N LEU A 69 -6.08 0.57 0.19
CA LEU A 69 -7.03 0.07 1.17
C LEU A 69 -7.54 -1.33 0.80
N THR A 70 -7.86 -1.55 -0.48
CA THR A 70 -8.25 -2.88 -0.99
C THR A 70 -7.14 -3.90 -0.81
N LYS A 71 -5.87 -3.53 -1.07
CA LYS A 71 -4.71 -4.41 -0.88
C LYS A 71 -4.51 -4.79 0.58
N VAL A 72 -4.71 -3.86 1.52
CA VAL A 72 -4.67 -4.14 2.97
C VAL A 72 -5.69 -5.22 3.33
N GLY A 73 -6.96 -5.03 2.93
CA GLY A 73 -8.01 -6.02 3.19
C GLY A 73 -7.75 -7.38 2.57
N LYS A 74 -7.27 -7.42 1.32
CA LYS A 74 -6.92 -8.69 0.64
C LYS A 74 -5.75 -9.41 1.29
N ASN A 75 -4.73 -8.67 1.76
CA ASN A 75 -3.57 -9.24 2.43
C ASN A 75 -3.93 -9.82 3.81
N THR A 76 -4.88 -9.23 4.50
CA THR A 76 -5.30 -9.64 5.83
C THR A 76 -6.83 -9.68 5.91
N PRO A 77 -7.48 -10.73 5.38
CA PRO A 77 -8.95 -10.81 5.35
C PRO A 77 -9.57 -10.79 6.76
N ILE A 78 -8.91 -11.42 7.70
CA ILE A 78 -9.32 -11.40 9.12
C ILE A 78 -8.21 -10.75 9.95
N TYR A 79 -8.52 -9.63 10.56
CA TYR A 79 -7.64 -8.95 11.49
C TYR A 79 -8.12 -9.13 12.92
N ARG A 80 -7.37 -9.89 13.73
CA ARG A 80 -7.81 -10.41 15.02
C ARG A 80 -9.06 -11.30 14.84
N THR A 81 -10.25 -10.78 15.10
CA THR A 81 -11.52 -11.50 14.89
C THR A 81 -12.47 -10.76 13.93
N LEU A 82 -11.97 -9.70 13.28
CA LEU A 82 -12.78 -8.77 12.50
C LEU A 82 -12.61 -9.00 10.99
N ASP A 83 -13.69 -8.89 10.22
CA ASP A 83 -13.67 -8.81 8.77
C ASP A 83 -13.05 -7.47 8.34
N LEU A 84 -11.75 -7.47 8.06
CA LEU A 84 -11.03 -6.25 7.72
C LEU A 84 -11.48 -5.64 6.37
N PRO A 85 -11.71 -6.41 5.29
CA PRO A 85 -12.28 -5.87 4.06
C PRO A 85 -13.60 -5.14 4.25
N GLY A 86 -14.53 -5.75 5.00
CA GLY A 86 -15.84 -5.16 5.31
C GLY A 86 -15.71 -3.86 6.10
N LEU A 87 -14.84 -3.83 7.12
CA LEU A 87 -14.56 -2.61 7.90
C LEU A 87 -13.94 -1.49 7.05
N ILE A 88 -12.98 -1.82 6.20
CA ILE A 88 -12.36 -0.85 5.29
C ILE A 88 -13.41 -0.28 4.33
N ALA A 89 -14.22 -1.15 3.72
CA ALA A 89 -15.25 -0.71 2.78
C ALA A 89 -16.27 0.22 3.46
N SER A 90 -16.78 -0.17 4.62
CA SER A 90 -17.76 0.65 5.36
C SER A 90 -17.21 1.98 5.85
N SER A 91 -15.90 2.05 6.11
CA SER A 91 -15.24 3.27 6.59
C SER A 91 -14.79 4.22 5.49
N SER A 92 -14.67 3.77 4.23
CA SER A 92 -14.01 4.60 3.20
C SER A 92 -14.78 4.77 1.89
N SER A 93 -15.68 3.85 1.51
CA SER A 93 -16.28 3.85 0.17
C SER A 93 -17.10 5.10 -0.12
N ASP A 94 -17.93 5.55 0.82
CA ASP A 94 -18.78 6.74 0.65
C ASP A 94 -17.92 8.01 0.51
N GLN A 95 -16.92 8.16 1.37
CA GLN A 95 -16.03 9.31 1.37
C GLN A 95 -15.16 9.37 0.10
N LEU A 96 -14.66 8.22 -0.37
CA LEU A 96 -13.92 8.14 -1.63
C LEU A 96 -14.79 8.49 -2.83
N THR A 97 -16.10 8.15 -2.81
CA THR A 97 -17.07 8.54 -3.83
C THR A 97 -17.34 10.05 -3.79
N LYS A 98 -17.50 10.64 -2.60
CA LYS A 98 -17.65 12.10 -2.45
C LYS A 98 -16.40 12.85 -2.92
N LEU A 99 -15.20 12.35 -2.61
CA LEU A 99 -13.95 12.90 -3.09
C LEU A 99 -13.87 12.85 -4.63
N GLU A 100 -14.29 11.74 -5.26
CA GLU A 100 -14.34 11.65 -6.71
C GLU A 100 -15.22 12.74 -7.33
N ALA A 101 -16.41 12.93 -6.78
CA ALA A 101 -17.35 13.96 -7.27
C ALA A 101 -16.74 15.38 -7.11
N ALA A 102 -16.14 15.69 -5.95
CA ALA A 102 -15.53 16.97 -5.68
C ALA A 102 -14.33 17.24 -6.61
N ILE A 103 -13.46 16.25 -6.83
CA ILE A 103 -12.31 16.33 -7.74
C ILE A 103 -12.78 16.59 -9.17
N LYS A 104 -13.80 15.86 -9.63
CA LYS A 104 -14.36 16.00 -10.97
C LYS A 104 -14.98 17.39 -11.19
N ALA A 105 -15.62 17.94 -10.16
CA ALA A 105 -16.16 19.29 -10.17
C ALA A 105 -15.10 20.38 -9.93
N LYS A 106 -13.88 20.01 -9.51
CA LYS A 106 -12.83 20.91 -9.01
C LYS A 106 -13.32 21.79 -7.86
N ASP A 107 -14.20 21.23 -7.03
CA ASP A 107 -14.79 21.91 -5.87
C ASP A 107 -13.94 21.67 -4.62
N GLY A 108 -13.14 22.69 -4.26
CA GLY A 108 -12.26 22.60 -3.11
C GLY A 108 -13.00 22.51 -1.78
N VAL A 109 -14.17 23.14 -1.63
CA VAL A 109 -14.94 23.11 -0.38
C VAL A 109 -15.55 21.71 -0.15
N ALA A 110 -16.15 21.15 -1.20
CA ALA A 110 -16.67 19.78 -1.15
C ALA A 110 -15.54 18.74 -0.93
N PHE A 111 -14.38 18.96 -1.54
CA PHE A 111 -13.21 18.11 -1.32
C PHE A 111 -12.76 18.14 0.14
N ASP A 112 -12.58 19.33 0.73
CA ASP A 112 -12.10 19.48 2.09
C ASP A 112 -13.04 18.81 3.10
N ALA A 113 -14.34 18.96 2.91
CA ALA A 113 -15.36 18.28 3.74
C ALA A 113 -15.24 16.75 3.61
N ALA A 114 -15.22 16.23 2.38
CA ALA A 114 -15.12 14.78 2.14
C ALA A 114 -13.79 14.19 2.64
N TYR A 115 -12.70 14.95 2.54
CA TYR A 115 -11.38 14.53 3.01
C TYR A 115 -11.30 14.49 4.55
N ALA A 116 -11.90 15.49 5.22
CA ALA A 116 -12.01 15.48 6.67
C ALA A 116 -12.84 14.31 7.16
N ASP A 117 -13.97 14.01 6.49
CA ASP A 117 -14.82 12.86 6.80
C ASP A 117 -14.07 11.54 6.61
N LEU A 118 -13.29 11.39 5.51
CA LEU A 118 -12.43 10.22 5.29
C LEU A 118 -11.42 10.05 6.41
N THR A 119 -10.74 11.13 6.81
CA THR A 119 -9.76 11.12 7.89
C THR A 119 -10.38 10.71 9.23
N ASN A 120 -11.57 11.22 9.53
CA ASN A 120 -12.33 10.83 10.73
C ASN A 120 -12.75 9.36 10.70
N SER A 121 -13.16 8.87 9.54
CA SER A 121 -13.53 7.46 9.35
C SER A 121 -12.32 6.52 9.52
N CYS A 122 -11.12 6.92 9.09
CA CYS A 122 -9.87 6.20 9.38
C CYS A 122 -9.66 6.06 10.89
N ASN A 123 -9.84 7.14 11.64
CA ASN A 123 -9.69 7.12 13.09
C ASN A 123 -10.76 6.25 13.79
N THR A 124 -11.98 6.27 13.29
CA THR A 124 -13.06 5.39 13.78
C THR A 124 -12.71 3.92 13.58
N CYS A 125 -12.19 3.56 12.39
CA CYS A 125 -11.72 2.20 12.11
C CYS A 125 -10.53 1.82 13.01
N HIS A 126 -9.57 2.73 13.25
CA HIS A 126 -8.46 2.51 14.18
C HIS A 126 -8.94 2.23 15.60
N GLN A 127 -9.95 2.95 16.10
CA GLN A 127 -10.57 2.68 17.38
C GLN A 127 -11.18 1.27 17.42
N ALA A 128 -12.00 0.94 16.43
CA ALA A 128 -12.70 -0.35 16.36
C ALA A 128 -11.73 -1.54 16.27
N THR A 129 -10.56 -1.36 15.65
CA THR A 129 -9.54 -2.41 15.50
C THR A 129 -8.50 -2.44 16.62
N GLY A 130 -8.65 -1.59 17.65
CA GLY A 130 -7.72 -1.49 18.78
C GLY A 130 -6.40 -0.79 18.41
N GLN A 131 -6.41 0.04 17.37
CA GLN A 131 -5.29 0.87 16.92
C GLN A 131 -5.48 2.36 17.31
N GLY A 132 -6.29 2.64 18.33
CA GLY A 132 -6.63 3.99 18.80
C GLY A 132 -5.44 4.94 19.01
N PRO A 133 -4.25 4.48 19.48
CA PRO A 133 -3.06 5.33 19.55
C PRO A 133 -2.58 5.89 18.20
N VAL A 134 -2.93 5.24 17.09
CA VAL A 134 -2.61 5.71 15.73
C VAL A 134 -3.69 6.67 15.28
N HIS A 135 -3.46 7.97 15.48
CA HIS A 135 -4.40 9.02 15.14
C HIS A 135 -3.96 9.77 13.86
N ILE A 136 -4.79 9.65 12.82
CA ILE A 136 -4.59 10.31 11.54
C ILE A 136 -5.21 11.70 11.58
N LYS A 137 -4.55 12.66 10.96
CA LYS A 137 -5.04 14.05 10.86
C LYS A 137 -5.03 14.53 9.40
N VAL A 138 -5.84 15.55 9.13
CA VAL A 138 -5.69 16.32 7.89
C VAL A 138 -4.29 16.96 7.90
N PRO A 139 -3.50 16.84 6.83
CA PRO A 139 -2.18 17.46 6.77
C PRO A 139 -2.26 18.98 6.94
N THR A 140 -1.21 19.57 7.49
CA THR A 140 -1.12 21.03 7.73
C THR A 140 0.12 21.64 7.08
N SER A 141 0.90 20.84 6.36
CA SER A 141 2.11 21.27 5.65
C SER A 141 2.20 20.58 4.30
N LEU A 142 2.71 21.30 3.33
CA LEU A 142 3.04 20.78 1.99
C LEU A 142 4.40 20.07 1.97
N GLU A 143 5.15 20.15 3.05
CA GLU A 143 6.49 19.59 3.19
C GLU A 143 6.52 18.44 4.18
N GLY A 144 7.35 17.45 3.90
CA GLY A 144 7.58 16.35 4.80
C GLY A 144 8.72 15.43 4.32
N PRO A 145 9.41 14.73 5.24
CA PRO A 145 10.63 13.98 4.92
C PRO A 145 10.44 12.82 3.94
N PHE A 146 9.18 12.41 3.69
CA PHE A 146 8.85 11.33 2.76
C PHE A 146 8.06 11.83 1.53
N ILE A 147 8.01 13.15 1.31
CA ILE A 147 7.19 13.79 0.28
C ILE A 147 8.06 14.83 -0.44
N ASP A 148 9.16 14.38 -1.03
CA ASP A 148 10.01 15.22 -1.90
C ASP A 148 9.58 14.98 -3.35
N GLN A 149 8.54 15.72 -3.78
CA GLN A 149 7.93 15.60 -5.10
C GLN A 149 7.28 16.93 -5.49
N ASP A 150 7.37 17.29 -6.75
CA ASP A 150 6.63 18.43 -7.30
C ASP A 150 5.16 18.05 -7.54
N PHE A 151 4.25 18.71 -6.82
CA PHE A 151 2.82 18.51 -6.91
C PHE A 151 2.10 19.55 -7.78
N ALA A 152 2.81 20.54 -8.30
CA ALA A 152 2.22 21.53 -9.20
C ALA A 152 1.71 20.85 -10.50
N PRO A 153 0.66 21.41 -11.13
CA PRO A 153 0.23 20.94 -12.45
C PRO A 153 1.38 21.06 -13.45
N GLN A 154 1.71 19.95 -14.09
CA GLN A 154 2.70 19.95 -15.17
C GLN A 154 2.02 20.37 -16.49
N PRO A 155 2.74 21.02 -17.43
CA PRO A 155 2.20 21.49 -18.70
C PRO A 155 1.67 20.38 -19.58
#